data_884b9e05c9bc4357c940fd216dbf6996
#
_entry.id   884b9e05c9bc4357c940fd216dbf6996
#
_cell.length_a   1.000
_cell.length_b   1.000
_cell.length_c   1.000
_cell.angle_alpha   90.00
_cell.angle_beta   90.00
_cell.angle_gamma   90.00
#
_symmetry.space_group_name_H-M   'P 1'
#
loop_
_entity.id
_entity.type
_entity.pdbx_description
1 polymer ?
#
loop_
_entity_poly.entity_id
_entity_poly.type
_entity_poly.pdbx_seq_one_letter_code
_entity_poly.pdbx_strand_id
1 'polypeptide(L)'
;LFIMADQLRWDYLSCYGHPHLKTPNIDSLAKRGVQFESAFVQSPVCGPSRASYYTGRTVFSHGSTWNQVPLPIGELTIGDYLRQSGIRTGVVGKTHMRPDLEGMSRLGITKDTEIGLIVSEPGFDPYERDDGLHPNNQIKNSKKTLSYNEWLNKLGYDGPNPWNDWANSAEGENGEILSGWRLRNSNKPARIPEKHSETAFMTNRAMEFIEESKDKPWFLHLSYIKPHWPYMAPAPYHNMYSANEFYPVHRNDTERNNDHPVYKAFMENSISKTFSKDEVRNTVLSGYMGLIKQIDDNLGRLFKFLEDAGHMEDTMIVFTSDHGDYQGDHWLGEKELFHEQSVRVPMIIYDPSEHANKTRGTKEKRFIEAIDLLPTFLDAVESPVSKHRLEGNSLMPVIKGEDPKNWKDFVFSEIDYSFNEARKILNLGASDARAFMIRNNEWKYIYYKGFEPQLFDLKNDPDEFNDLGRSKDHSKIREEMKELLLKRIIDRKNRVAATDEFVTKERDYTKDDGIMIGVW
;
A
#
# COMPACT_ATOMS: atom_id res chain seq x y z
N LEU A 1 -4.73 15.45 -3.08
CA LEU A 1 -5.54 14.37 -2.51
C LEU A 1 -4.90 13.02 -2.81
N PHE A 2 -4.46 12.30 -1.78
CA PHE A 2 -3.85 10.98 -1.88
C PHE A 2 -4.83 9.91 -1.40
N ILE A 3 -5.40 9.15 -2.32
CA ILE A 3 -6.42 8.13 -2.06
C ILE A 3 -5.78 6.74 -2.12
N MET A 4 -5.98 5.94 -1.07
CA MET A 4 -5.50 4.56 -1.00
C MET A 4 -6.64 3.62 -0.61
N ALA A 5 -6.80 2.51 -1.33
CA ALA A 5 -7.71 1.43 -0.98
C ALA A 5 -6.89 0.21 -0.55
N ASP A 6 -7.04 -0.23 0.71
CA ASP A 6 -6.24 -1.30 1.29
C ASP A 6 -6.49 -2.64 0.60
N GLN A 7 -5.42 -3.32 0.20
CA GLN A 7 -5.48 -4.68 -0.37
C GLN A 7 -6.23 -4.76 -1.71
N LEU A 8 -6.25 -3.66 -2.48
CA LEU A 8 -6.91 -3.61 -3.79
C LEU A 8 -5.98 -4.13 -4.88
N ARG A 9 -6.38 -5.20 -5.54
CA ARG A 9 -5.70 -5.72 -6.74
C ARG A 9 -5.85 -4.76 -7.92
N TRP A 10 -4.76 -4.56 -8.65
CA TRP A 10 -4.73 -3.70 -9.82
C TRP A 10 -5.70 -4.13 -10.93
N ASP A 11 -5.85 -5.43 -11.16
CA ASP A 11 -6.68 -6.03 -12.20
C ASP A 11 -8.18 -6.07 -11.87
N TYR A 12 -8.60 -5.67 -10.67
CA TYR A 12 -10.00 -5.56 -10.26
C TYR A 12 -10.60 -4.17 -10.49
N LEU A 13 -10.08 -3.43 -11.47
CA LEU A 13 -10.62 -2.15 -11.93
C LEU A 13 -10.93 -2.21 -13.42
N SER A 14 -12.07 -1.59 -13.86
CA SER A 14 -12.46 -1.63 -15.28
C SER A 14 -11.47 -0.91 -16.19
N CYS A 15 -10.82 0.19 -15.75
CA CYS A 15 -9.76 0.85 -16.52
C CYS A 15 -8.50 -0.02 -16.69
N TYR A 16 -8.26 -0.97 -15.81
CA TYR A 16 -7.19 -1.97 -15.93
C TYR A 16 -7.63 -3.26 -16.63
N GLY A 17 -8.89 -3.32 -17.09
CA GLY A 17 -9.34 -4.41 -17.95
C GLY A 17 -10.28 -5.43 -17.33
N HIS A 18 -10.73 -5.24 -16.07
CA HIS A 18 -11.71 -6.16 -15.49
C HIS A 18 -13.00 -6.19 -16.32
N PRO A 19 -13.44 -7.35 -16.83
CA PRO A 19 -14.53 -7.41 -17.81
C PRO A 19 -15.90 -7.09 -17.22
N HIS A 20 -16.13 -7.46 -15.97
CA HIS A 20 -17.44 -7.40 -15.32
C HIS A 20 -17.55 -6.34 -14.24
N LEU A 21 -16.57 -6.20 -13.37
CA LEU A 21 -16.55 -5.16 -12.33
C LEU A 21 -16.42 -3.77 -12.98
N LYS A 22 -17.41 -2.92 -12.78
CA LYS A 22 -17.47 -1.58 -13.35
C LYS A 22 -17.15 -0.53 -12.29
N THR A 23 -16.12 0.26 -12.54
CA THR A 23 -15.62 1.32 -11.66
C THR A 23 -15.61 2.67 -12.39
N PRO A 24 -16.80 3.19 -12.82
CA PRO A 24 -16.88 4.33 -13.72
C PRO A 24 -16.29 5.63 -13.17
N ASN A 25 -16.25 5.81 -11.85
CA ASN A 25 -15.69 7.00 -11.23
C ASN A 25 -14.15 6.97 -11.22
N ILE A 26 -13.56 5.82 -10.91
CA ILE A 26 -12.12 5.58 -11.04
C ILE A 26 -11.70 5.64 -12.51
N ASP A 27 -12.50 5.08 -13.43
CA ASP A 27 -12.27 5.17 -14.87
C ASP A 27 -12.30 6.62 -15.37
N SER A 28 -13.19 7.47 -14.79
CA SER A 28 -13.23 8.90 -15.10
C SER A 28 -11.96 9.61 -14.66
N LEU A 29 -11.43 9.27 -13.48
CA LEU A 29 -10.14 9.78 -13.01
C LEU A 29 -9.00 9.36 -13.96
N ALA A 30 -8.97 8.08 -14.39
CA ALA A 30 -7.99 7.57 -15.34
C ALA A 30 -8.04 8.29 -16.69
N LYS A 31 -9.23 8.65 -17.16
CA LYS A 31 -9.41 9.44 -18.40
C LYS A 31 -8.93 10.88 -18.28
N ARG A 32 -8.93 11.44 -17.09
CA ARG A 32 -8.46 12.81 -16.80
C ARG A 32 -6.98 12.86 -16.46
N GLY A 33 -6.39 11.74 -16.02
CA GLY A 33 -5.01 11.63 -15.57
C GLY A 33 -4.17 10.69 -16.41
N VAL A 34 -3.09 10.20 -15.80
CA VAL A 34 -2.20 9.16 -16.33
C VAL A 34 -2.45 7.87 -15.56
N GLN A 35 -2.71 6.78 -16.27
CA GLN A 35 -2.80 5.43 -15.71
C GLN A 35 -1.45 4.72 -15.86
N PHE A 36 -0.80 4.40 -14.75
CA PHE A 36 0.45 3.64 -14.76
C PHE A 36 0.15 2.13 -14.76
N GLU A 37 0.62 1.41 -15.78
CA GLU A 37 0.38 -0.01 -15.91
C GLU A 37 1.37 -0.88 -15.11
N SER A 38 2.49 -0.30 -14.67
CA SER A 38 3.59 -1.03 -14.02
C SER A 38 4.02 -0.37 -12.71
N ALA A 39 3.09 -0.25 -11.76
CA ALA A 39 3.33 0.30 -10.43
C ALA A 39 3.53 -0.82 -9.40
N PHE A 40 4.60 -0.72 -8.60
CA PHE A 40 5.00 -1.75 -7.64
C PHE A 40 5.26 -1.18 -6.25
N VAL A 41 4.96 -2.00 -5.24
CA VAL A 41 5.19 -1.65 -3.84
C VAL A 41 6.50 -2.24 -3.31
N GLN A 42 7.11 -1.59 -2.31
CA GLN A 42 8.35 -2.04 -1.70
C GLN A 42 8.17 -3.21 -0.74
N SER A 43 6.93 -3.51 -0.37
CA SER A 43 6.60 -4.71 0.42
C SER A 43 5.16 -5.13 0.18
N PRO A 44 4.86 -6.43 0.12
CA PRO A 44 3.50 -6.94 0.04
C PRO A 44 2.81 -7.01 1.41
N VAL A 45 3.14 -6.10 2.34
CA VAL A 45 2.55 -6.03 3.69
C VAL A 45 2.18 -4.59 4.01
N CYS A 46 0.98 -4.37 4.58
CA CYS A 46 0.40 -3.03 4.75
C CYS A 46 1.35 -2.02 5.42
N GLY A 47 1.81 -2.28 6.65
CA GLY A 47 2.66 -1.36 7.41
C GLY A 47 3.95 -0.98 6.67
N PRO A 48 4.81 -1.93 6.27
CA PRO A 48 6.04 -1.66 5.52
C PRO A 48 5.80 -0.95 4.19
N SER A 49 4.78 -1.37 3.43
CA SER A 49 4.42 -0.70 2.18
C SER A 49 4.03 0.75 2.40
N ARG A 50 3.13 1.01 3.35
CA ARG A 50 2.69 2.37 3.71
C ARG A 50 3.84 3.23 4.21
N ALA A 51 4.74 2.68 5.05
CA ALA A 51 5.95 3.37 5.48
C ALA A 51 6.83 3.78 4.28
N SER A 52 6.95 2.93 3.25
CA SER A 52 7.66 3.26 2.03
C SER A 52 7.00 4.40 1.24
N TYR A 53 5.68 4.41 1.10
CA TYR A 53 4.92 5.53 0.54
C TYR A 53 5.18 6.83 1.31
N TYR A 54 5.12 6.77 2.64
CA TYR A 54 5.24 7.96 3.50
C TYR A 54 6.65 8.53 3.54
N THR A 55 7.69 7.68 3.47
CA THR A 55 9.10 8.11 3.61
C THR A 55 9.82 8.31 2.27
N GLY A 56 9.29 7.78 1.15
CA GLY A 56 9.99 7.72 -0.13
C GLY A 56 11.23 6.83 -0.09
N ARG A 57 11.25 5.82 0.82
CA ARG A 57 12.40 4.94 1.09
C ARG A 57 11.98 3.47 1.09
N THR A 58 12.91 2.56 0.78
CA THR A 58 12.68 1.12 0.88
C THR A 58 12.57 0.65 2.32
N VAL A 59 11.97 -0.51 2.53
CA VAL A 59 11.77 -1.09 3.87
C VAL A 59 13.08 -1.25 4.62
N PHE A 60 14.12 -1.71 3.94
CA PHE A 60 15.44 -1.87 4.51
C PHE A 60 16.05 -0.53 4.98
N SER A 61 15.69 0.56 4.33
CA SER A 61 16.19 1.90 4.65
C SER A 61 15.43 2.55 5.82
N HIS A 62 14.10 2.42 5.88
CA HIS A 62 13.30 3.02 6.95
C HIS A 62 13.07 2.11 8.17
N GLY A 63 13.33 0.80 8.06
CA GLY A 63 13.35 -0.14 9.18
C GLY A 63 11.99 -0.60 9.72
N SER A 64 10.85 -0.10 9.24
CA SER A 64 9.51 -0.60 9.60
C SER A 64 9.21 -1.86 8.78
N THR A 65 9.65 -3.03 9.26
CA THR A 65 9.71 -4.27 8.47
C THR A 65 8.43 -5.11 8.50
N TRP A 66 7.52 -4.83 9.44
CA TRP A 66 6.24 -5.54 9.61
C TRP A 66 5.18 -4.64 10.26
N ASN A 67 3.91 -5.05 10.22
CA ASN A 67 2.77 -4.31 10.78
C ASN A 67 2.92 -3.91 12.27
N GLN A 68 3.71 -4.66 13.05
CA GLN A 68 3.97 -4.41 14.46
C GLN A 68 5.28 -3.65 14.71
N VAL A 69 6.09 -3.42 13.70
CA VAL A 69 7.37 -2.71 13.81
C VAL A 69 7.13 -1.23 13.52
N PRO A 70 7.33 -0.34 14.51
CA PRO A 70 7.08 1.09 14.32
C PRO A 70 8.03 1.71 13.30
N LEU A 71 7.58 2.79 12.67
CA LEU A 71 8.48 3.65 11.89
C LEU A 71 9.31 4.47 12.89
N PRO A 72 10.67 4.44 12.80
CA PRO A 72 11.52 5.21 13.70
C PRO A 72 11.22 6.71 13.63
N ILE A 73 11.15 7.38 14.79
CA ILE A 73 10.81 8.82 14.91
C ILE A 73 11.75 9.75 14.13
N GLY A 74 12.94 9.29 13.78
CA GLY A 74 13.91 10.04 12.97
C GLY A 74 13.69 10.00 11.46
N GLU A 75 12.75 9.18 10.99
CA GLU A 75 12.39 9.15 9.57
C GLU A 75 11.44 10.29 9.23
N LEU A 76 11.81 11.09 8.22
CA LEU A 76 10.94 12.14 7.70
C LEU A 76 9.91 11.56 6.74
N THR A 77 8.69 12.06 6.83
CA THR A 77 7.55 11.56 6.09
C THR A 77 6.89 12.65 5.23
N ILE A 78 5.94 12.27 4.38
CA ILE A 78 5.12 13.20 3.59
C ILE A 78 4.61 14.35 4.46
N GLY A 79 4.04 14.04 5.64
CA GLY A 79 3.49 15.04 6.54
C GLY A 79 4.54 16.03 7.03
N ASP A 80 5.78 15.57 7.33
CA ASP A 80 6.85 16.43 7.80
C ASP A 80 7.34 17.38 6.70
N TYR A 81 7.59 16.87 5.50
CA TYR A 81 8.05 17.66 4.36
C TYR A 81 7.01 18.72 3.95
N LEU A 82 5.75 18.33 3.78
CA LEU A 82 4.70 19.24 3.31
C LEU A 82 4.35 20.30 4.36
N ARG A 83 4.37 19.95 5.66
CA ARG A 83 4.16 20.94 6.73
C ARG A 83 5.25 22.01 6.75
N GLN A 84 6.51 21.64 6.47
CA GLN A 84 7.61 22.62 6.32
C GLN A 84 7.35 23.61 5.19
N SER A 85 6.56 23.23 4.18
CA SER A 85 6.15 24.11 3.07
C SER A 85 4.84 24.86 3.36
N GLY A 86 4.34 24.83 4.60
CA GLY A 86 3.14 25.54 5.02
C GLY A 86 1.82 24.89 4.58
N ILE A 87 1.85 23.62 4.17
CA ILE A 87 0.69 22.86 3.74
C ILE A 87 0.06 22.17 4.95
N ARG A 88 -1.25 22.34 5.16
CA ARG A 88 -2.01 21.57 6.14
C ARG A 88 -2.06 20.11 5.71
N THR A 89 -1.54 19.19 6.52
CA THR A 89 -1.50 17.76 6.20
C THR A 89 -2.42 16.97 7.11
N GLY A 90 -3.35 16.23 6.54
CA GLY A 90 -4.30 15.43 7.31
C GLY A 90 -4.40 13.99 6.82
N VAL A 91 -4.85 13.11 7.71
CA VAL A 91 -5.22 11.72 7.37
C VAL A 91 -6.65 11.44 7.78
N VAL A 92 -7.38 10.80 6.86
CA VAL A 92 -8.67 10.16 7.10
C VAL A 92 -8.54 8.69 6.78
N GLY A 93 -8.70 7.83 7.78
CA GLY A 93 -8.65 6.38 7.68
C GLY A 93 -7.34 5.75 8.15
N LYS A 94 -6.91 4.70 7.45
CA LYS A 94 -5.87 3.77 7.89
C LYS A 94 -4.45 4.27 7.58
N THR A 95 -3.58 4.35 8.59
CA THR A 95 -2.13 4.48 8.38
C THR A 95 -1.37 3.18 8.63
N HIS A 96 -1.92 2.29 9.45
CA HIS A 96 -1.29 1.05 9.93
C HIS A 96 0.07 1.29 10.61
N MET A 97 0.33 2.51 11.06
CA MET A 97 1.56 2.83 11.78
C MET A 97 1.36 2.70 13.28
N ARG A 98 2.42 2.23 13.93
CA ARG A 98 2.53 2.24 15.40
C ARG A 98 3.48 3.34 15.82
N PRO A 99 3.21 4.03 16.93
CA PRO A 99 4.14 5.02 17.46
C PRO A 99 5.44 4.33 17.92
N ASP A 100 6.57 4.94 17.60
CA ASP A 100 7.88 4.59 18.15
C ASP A 100 7.99 5.11 19.59
N LEU A 101 7.38 4.38 20.53
CA LEU A 101 7.31 4.79 21.95
C LEU A 101 8.70 4.88 22.59
N GLU A 102 9.67 4.07 22.18
CA GLU A 102 11.04 4.11 22.67
C GLU A 102 11.75 5.39 22.18
N GLY A 103 11.71 5.68 20.88
CA GLY A 103 12.25 6.90 20.31
C GLY A 103 11.61 8.16 20.88
N MET A 104 10.27 8.16 21.03
CA MET A 104 9.54 9.26 21.67
C MET A 104 9.97 9.48 23.11
N SER A 105 10.04 8.42 23.92
CA SER A 105 10.46 8.48 25.31
C SER A 105 11.88 9.04 25.46
N ARG A 106 12.80 8.60 24.61
CA ARG A 106 14.18 9.10 24.56
C ARG A 106 14.27 10.61 24.34
N LEU A 107 13.31 11.18 23.61
CA LEU A 107 13.23 12.61 23.31
C LEU A 107 12.31 13.39 24.26
N GLY A 108 11.74 12.74 25.27
CA GLY A 108 10.79 13.36 26.20
C GLY A 108 9.43 13.69 25.58
N ILE A 109 9.09 13.06 24.45
CA ILE A 109 7.81 13.24 23.75
C ILE A 109 6.81 12.22 24.27
N THR A 110 5.61 12.68 24.62
CA THR A 110 4.48 11.80 24.98
C THR A 110 3.44 11.82 23.88
N LYS A 111 2.76 10.67 23.67
CA LYS A 111 1.76 10.50 22.61
C LYS A 111 0.53 11.42 22.73
N ASP A 112 0.30 12.01 23.90
CA ASP A 112 -0.85 12.87 24.18
C ASP A 112 -0.56 14.35 23.89
N THR A 113 0.66 14.69 23.47
CA THR A 113 1.04 16.02 23.00
C THR A 113 0.76 16.18 21.50
N GLU A 114 0.60 17.41 21.03
CA GLU A 114 0.39 17.70 19.61
C GLU A 114 1.49 17.09 18.74
N ILE A 115 2.76 17.32 19.10
CA ILE A 115 3.89 16.71 18.37
C ILE A 115 3.89 15.19 18.48
N GLY A 116 3.52 14.64 19.63
CA GLY A 116 3.42 13.19 19.83
C GLY A 116 2.36 12.54 18.97
N LEU A 117 1.21 13.19 18.79
CA LEU A 117 0.17 12.74 17.86
C LEU A 117 0.67 12.74 16.42
N ILE A 118 1.29 13.82 15.98
CA ILE A 118 1.80 13.99 14.62
C ILE A 118 2.87 12.94 14.27
N VAL A 119 3.87 12.75 15.14
CA VAL A 119 4.94 11.77 14.87
C VAL A 119 4.47 10.31 14.98
N SER A 120 3.36 10.07 15.67
CA SER A 120 2.72 8.74 15.72
C SER A 120 1.93 8.40 14.46
N GLU A 121 1.59 9.41 13.65
CA GLU A 121 0.74 9.29 12.46
C GLU A 121 1.48 9.75 11.19
N PRO A 122 2.62 9.21 10.89
CA PRO A 122 3.66 9.62 9.90
C PRO A 122 3.61 11.10 9.47
N GLY A 123 3.67 11.99 10.46
CA GLY A 123 3.67 13.42 10.20
C GLY A 123 2.32 14.04 9.86
N PHE A 124 1.24 13.29 9.82
CA PHE A 124 -0.11 13.79 9.53
C PHE A 124 -0.84 14.27 10.80
N ASP A 125 -1.69 15.26 10.64
CA ASP A 125 -2.77 15.53 11.59
C ASP A 125 -3.77 14.36 11.51
N PRO A 126 -4.02 13.63 12.62
CA PRO A 126 -4.97 12.52 12.64
C PRO A 126 -6.42 13.03 12.69
N TYR A 127 -6.85 13.69 11.62
CA TYR A 127 -8.20 14.26 11.51
C TYR A 127 -9.30 13.21 11.75
N GLU A 128 -9.15 12.03 11.13
CA GLU A 128 -10.01 10.86 11.38
C GLU A 128 -9.22 9.56 11.25
N ARG A 129 -8.51 9.18 12.31
CA ARG A 129 -7.68 7.98 12.30
C ARG A 129 -8.51 6.73 12.57
N ASP A 130 -8.51 5.77 11.64
CA ASP A 130 -9.22 4.50 11.77
C ASP A 130 -8.46 3.34 11.10
N ASP A 131 -8.01 2.36 11.87
CA ASP A 131 -7.44 1.09 11.41
C ASP A 131 -8.40 -0.10 11.63
N GLY A 132 -9.65 0.18 11.97
CA GLY A 132 -10.60 -0.80 12.46
C GLY A 132 -10.38 -1.18 13.92
N LEU A 133 -11.38 -1.76 14.55
CA LEU A 133 -11.33 -2.21 15.94
C LEU A 133 -11.56 -3.73 16.01
N HIS A 134 -10.46 -4.48 15.98
CA HIS A 134 -10.50 -5.94 16.01
C HIS A 134 -11.03 -6.47 17.35
N PRO A 135 -11.89 -7.51 17.36
CA PRO A 135 -12.53 -8.03 18.56
C PRO A 135 -11.55 -8.58 19.60
N ASN A 136 -10.37 -9.01 19.19
CA ASN A 136 -9.41 -9.68 20.07
C ASN A 136 -8.51 -8.76 20.90
N ASN A 137 -8.74 -7.46 20.95
CA ASN A 137 -8.00 -6.49 21.79
C ASN A 137 -6.45 -6.60 21.76
N GLN A 138 -5.89 -7.32 20.80
CA GLN A 138 -4.43 -7.48 20.70
C GLN A 138 -3.75 -6.17 20.32
N ILE A 139 -4.50 -5.23 19.75
CA ILE A 139 -4.10 -3.85 19.54
C ILE A 139 -4.73 -3.04 20.69
N LYS A 140 -4.06 -3.00 21.83
CA LYS A 140 -4.39 -2.04 22.89
C LYS A 140 -4.05 -0.65 22.39
N ASN A 141 -4.94 -0.06 21.62
CA ASN A 141 -4.80 1.30 21.14
C ASN A 141 -5.08 2.30 22.26
N SER A 142 -4.42 3.43 22.15
CA SER A 142 -4.56 4.58 23.03
C SER A 142 -5.98 5.18 23.03
N LYS A 143 -6.78 4.96 21.99
CA LYS A 143 -8.21 5.31 21.97
C LYS A 143 -9.03 4.09 22.35
N LYS A 144 -9.88 4.26 23.36
CA LYS A 144 -10.80 3.22 23.84
C LYS A 144 -11.93 2.94 22.84
N THR A 145 -12.25 3.90 21.97
CA THR A 145 -13.31 3.84 20.96
C THR A 145 -12.84 4.51 19.66
N LEU A 146 -13.35 4.04 18.51
CA LEU A 146 -13.25 4.75 17.23
C LEU A 146 -14.34 5.81 17.19
N SER A 147 -14.06 6.99 16.61
CA SER A 147 -15.09 8.00 16.33
C SER A 147 -16.21 7.47 15.42
N TYR A 148 -15.88 6.55 14.51
CA TYR A 148 -16.88 5.81 13.75
C TYR A 148 -17.82 5.00 14.65
N ASN A 149 -17.31 4.31 15.68
CA ASN A 149 -18.15 3.62 16.67
C ASN A 149 -19.03 4.59 17.46
N GLU A 150 -18.50 5.74 17.87
CA GLU A 150 -19.26 6.77 18.55
C GLU A 150 -20.38 7.34 17.66
N TRP A 151 -20.08 7.52 16.37
CA TRP A 151 -21.07 7.96 15.39
C TRP A 151 -22.16 6.91 15.16
N LEU A 152 -21.81 5.64 15.03
CA LEU A 152 -22.77 4.54 14.90
C LEU A 152 -23.68 4.42 16.16
N ASN A 153 -23.11 4.54 17.34
CA ASN A 153 -23.88 4.57 18.59
C ASN A 153 -24.91 5.71 18.61
N LYS A 154 -24.53 6.91 18.16
CA LYS A 154 -25.46 8.05 18.03
C LYS A 154 -26.60 7.80 17.03
N LEU A 155 -26.38 6.92 16.07
CA LEU A 155 -27.41 6.47 15.10
C LEU A 155 -28.27 5.31 15.59
N GLY A 156 -28.03 4.81 16.83
CA GLY A 156 -28.78 3.72 17.44
C GLY A 156 -28.22 2.32 17.17
N TYR A 157 -26.99 2.21 16.66
CA TYR A 157 -26.27 0.94 16.58
C TYR A 157 -25.53 0.66 17.89
N ASP A 158 -26.25 0.14 18.87
CA ASP A 158 -25.73 -0.02 20.24
C ASP A 158 -24.64 -1.09 20.32
N GLY A 159 -23.74 -0.90 21.29
CA GLY A 159 -22.72 -1.89 21.67
C GLY A 159 -21.35 -1.27 21.89
N PRO A 160 -20.43 -2.05 22.47
CA PRO A 160 -19.05 -1.59 22.73
C PRO A 160 -18.20 -1.49 21.47
N ASN A 161 -18.57 -2.19 20.40
CA ASN A 161 -17.86 -2.22 19.15
C ASN A 161 -18.82 -2.32 17.93
N PRO A 162 -19.59 -1.27 17.60
CA PRO A 162 -20.49 -1.26 16.45
C PRO A 162 -19.77 -1.52 15.12
N TRP A 163 -18.51 -1.12 14.99
CA TRP A 163 -17.66 -1.47 13.83
C TRP A 163 -17.64 -2.98 13.56
N ASN A 164 -17.47 -3.80 14.61
CA ASN A 164 -17.47 -5.25 14.50
C ASN A 164 -18.91 -5.84 14.41
N ASP A 165 -19.79 -5.38 15.30
CA ASP A 165 -21.06 -6.07 15.58
C ASP A 165 -22.16 -5.66 14.59
N TRP A 166 -21.99 -4.54 13.88
CA TRP A 166 -22.94 -4.02 12.89
C TRP A 166 -22.32 -3.88 11.50
N ALA A 167 -21.22 -3.14 11.38
CA ALA A 167 -20.63 -2.83 10.08
C ALA A 167 -19.91 -4.03 9.44
N ASN A 168 -19.34 -4.92 10.26
CA ASN A 168 -18.59 -6.11 9.82
C ASN A 168 -19.23 -7.42 10.28
N SER A 169 -20.55 -7.46 10.35
CA SER A 169 -21.36 -8.67 10.63
C SER A 169 -22.63 -8.69 9.79
N ALA A 170 -23.20 -9.86 9.62
CA ALA A 170 -24.51 -10.08 8.98
C ALA A 170 -25.52 -10.61 9.98
N GLU A 171 -26.80 -10.65 9.60
CA GLU A 171 -27.86 -11.29 10.34
C GLU A 171 -28.20 -12.64 9.71
N GLY A 172 -28.32 -13.66 10.54
CA GLY A 172 -28.76 -15.01 10.12
C GLY A 172 -30.27 -15.12 10.07
N GLU A 173 -30.75 -16.27 9.60
CA GLU A 173 -32.19 -16.51 9.38
C GLU A 173 -33.02 -16.47 10.69
N ASN A 174 -32.39 -16.77 11.82
CA ASN A 174 -33.04 -16.75 13.14
C ASN A 174 -32.67 -15.48 13.96
N GLY A 175 -32.11 -14.45 13.31
CA GLY A 175 -31.69 -13.21 13.98
C GLY A 175 -30.35 -13.30 14.70
N GLU A 176 -29.59 -14.38 14.54
CA GLU A 176 -28.25 -14.51 15.10
C GLU A 176 -27.22 -13.63 14.37
N ILE A 177 -26.25 -13.10 15.11
CA ILE A 177 -25.17 -12.28 14.54
C ILE A 177 -24.11 -13.20 13.89
N LEU A 178 -23.93 -13.04 12.59
CA LEU A 178 -22.95 -13.76 11.80
C LEU A 178 -21.69 -12.88 11.62
N SER A 179 -20.62 -13.24 12.29
CA SER A 179 -19.35 -12.51 12.24
C SER A 179 -18.74 -12.48 10.85
N GLY A 180 -18.35 -11.31 10.35
CA GLY A 180 -17.63 -11.10 9.10
C GLY A 180 -16.20 -11.68 9.10
N TRP A 181 -15.65 -12.01 10.26
CA TRP A 181 -14.38 -12.73 10.39
C TRP A 181 -14.44 -14.17 9.90
N ARG A 182 -15.64 -14.69 9.66
CA ARG A 182 -15.84 -15.99 9.05
C ARG A 182 -16.11 -15.82 7.57
N LEU A 183 -15.15 -16.18 6.72
CA LEU A 183 -15.19 -15.99 5.27
C LEU A 183 -16.48 -16.52 4.61
N ARG A 184 -17.08 -17.56 5.16
CA ARG A 184 -18.37 -18.11 4.70
C ARG A 184 -19.54 -17.12 4.78
N ASN A 185 -19.38 -16.01 5.49
CA ASN A 185 -20.41 -14.98 5.63
C ASN A 185 -20.19 -13.79 4.68
N SER A 186 -19.10 -13.77 3.89
CA SER A 186 -18.69 -12.62 3.07
C SER A 186 -19.67 -12.25 1.96
N ASN A 187 -20.55 -13.16 1.56
CA ASN A 187 -21.60 -12.92 0.57
C ASN A 187 -22.95 -12.49 1.20
N LYS A 188 -22.98 -12.25 2.50
CA LYS A 188 -24.17 -11.75 3.20
C LYS A 188 -24.08 -10.24 3.41
N PRO A 189 -25.22 -9.52 3.44
CA PRO A 189 -25.20 -8.08 3.64
C PRO A 189 -24.75 -7.73 5.07
N ALA A 190 -23.93 -6.68 5.19
CA ALA A 190 -23.68 -6.06 6.48
C ALA A 190 -24.99 -5.59 7.12
N ARG A 191 -25.06 -5.58 8.46
CA ARG A 191 -26.25 -5.19 9.24
C ARG A 191 -26.52 -3.69 9.26
N ILE A 192 -25.79 -2.91 8.45
CA ILE A 192 -25.98 -1.47 8.30
C ILE A 192 -26.25 -1.13 6.82
N PRO A 193 -27.02 -0.05 6.54
CA PRO A 193 -27.15 0.46 5.18
C PRO A 193 -25.83 1.09 4.71
N GLU A 194 -25.66 1.17 3.39
CA GLU A 194 -24.45 1.72 2.77
C GLU A 194 -24.04 3.08 3.33
N LYS A 195 -24.95 4.03 3.44
CA LYS A 195 -24.72 5.38 3.95
C LYS A 195 -24.15 5.45 5.38
N HIS A 196 -24.23 4.38 6.13
CA HIS A 196 -23.69 4.24 7.47
C HIS A 196 -22.42 3.38 7.50
N SER A 197 -21.95 2.89 6.35
CA SER A 197 -20.72 2.11 6.26
C SER A 197 -19.49 2.95 6.59
N GLU A 198 -18.42 2.27 6.97
CA GLU A 198 -17.11 2.85 7.22
C GLU A 198 -16.59 3.63 6.00
N THR A 199 -16.74 3.07 4.79
CA THR A 199 -16.35 3.71 3.53
C THR A 199 -17.09 5.04 3.32
N ALA A 200 -18.41 5.07 3.53
CA ALA A 200 -19.21 6.28 3.42
C ALA A 200 -18.85 7.30 4.50
N PHE A 201 -18.61 6.87 5.73
CA PHE A 201 -18.17 7.71 6.84
C PHE A 201 -16.83 8.39 6.53
N MET A 202 -15.81 7.63 6.12
CA MET A 202 -14.50 8.19 5.75
C MET A 202 -14.60 9.18 4.60
N THR A 203 -15.45 8.91 3.60
CA THR A 203 -15.68 9.83 2.49
C THR A 203 -16.28 11.15 2.99
N ASN A 204 -17.26 11.10 3.90
CA ASN A 204 -17.83 12.30 4.51
C ASN A 204 -16.78 13.08 5.31
N ARG A 205 -15.96 12.40 6.12
CA ARG A 205 -14.87 13.04 6.88
C ARG A 205 -13.83 13.69 5.96
N ALA A 206 -13.54 13.07 4.81
CA ALA A 206 -12.66 13.68 3.82
C ALA A 206 -13.24 14.97 3.22
N MET A 207 -14.52 14.98 2.86
CA MET A 207 -15.21 16.19 2.37
C MET A 207 -15.23 17.30 3.45
N GLU A 208 -15.47 16.96 4.72
CA GLU A 208 -15.41 17.91 5.83
C GLU A 208 -14.00 18.51 5.98
N PHE A 209 -12.93 17.69 5.96
CA PHE A 209 -11.56 18.19 6.01
C PHE A 209 -11.25 19.18 4.87
N ILE A 210 -11.68 18.87 3.66
CA ILE A 210 -11.45 19.70 2.47
C ILE A 210 -12.19 21.05 2.64
N GLU A 211 -13.46 21.03 3.05
CA GLU A 211 -14.23 22.25 3.28
C GLU A 211 -13.63 23.14 4.38
N GLU A 212 -13.15 22.54 5.48
CA GLU A 212 -12.44 23.25 6.55
C GLU A 212 -11.09 23.82 6.12
N SER A 213 -10.51 23.30 5.05
CA SER A 213 -9.17 23.66 4.57
C SER A 213 -9.19 24.54 3.32
N LYS A 214 -10.35 24.89 2.79
CA LYS A 214 -10.53 25.57 1.49
C LYS A 214 -9.73 26.86 1.29
N ASP A 215 -9.43 27.58 2.38
CA ASP A 215 -8.72 28.86 2.34
C ASP A 215 -7.18 28.71 2.48
N LYS A 216 -6.65 27.50 2.53
CA LYS A 216 -5.22 27.19 2.73
C LYS A 216 -4.79 26.01 1.87
N PRO A 217 -3.51 25.94 1.46
CA PRO A 217 -3.00 24.72 0.83
C PRO A 217 -3.15 23.53 1.76
N TRP A 218 -3.65 22.43 1.24
CA TRP A 218 -3.87 21.21 2.01
C TRP A 218 -3.38 19.95 1.27
N PHE A 219 -3.03 18.95 2.06
CA PHE A 219 -2.78 17.59 1.62
C PHE A 219 -3.62 16.65 2.49
N LEU A 220 -4.48 15.86 1.87
CA LEU A 220 -5.28 14.85 2.55
C LEU A 220 -4.89 13.46 2.06
N HIS A 221 -4.50 12.60 3.01
CA HIS A 221 -4.41 11.17 2.77
C HIS A 221 -5.75 10.50 3.16
N LEU A 222 -6.56 10.18 2.15
CA LEU A 222 -7.79 9.40 2.33
C LEU A 222 -7.48 7.92 2.12
N SER A 223 -7.50 7.16 3.19
CA SER A 223 -7.06 5.77 3.22
C SER A 223 -8.17 4.84 3.67
N TYR A 224 -8.91 4.29 2.71
CA TYR A 224 -9.96 3.31 2.97
C TYR A 224 -9.39 2.00 3.50
N ILE A 225 -10.08 1.39 4.47
CA ILE A 225 -9.76 0.05 4.97
C ILE A 225 -10.22 -1.01 3.96
N LYS A 226 -11.32 -0.75 3.25
CA LYS A 226 -11.83 -1.66 2.23
C LYS A 226 -11.02 -1.52 0.92
N PRO A 227 -10.95 -2.62 0.12
CA PRO A 227 -11.63 -3.93 0.23
C PRO A 227 -10.94 -4.97 1.15
N HIS A 228 -9.97 -4.60 1.99
CA HIS A 228 -9.36 -5.48 3.01
C HIS A 228 -10.46 -6.16 3.87
N TRP A 229 -10.17 -7.36 4.34
CA TRP A 229 -11.08 -8.09 5.24
C TRP A 229 -11.38 -7.31 6.54
N PRO A 230 -12.53 -7.60 7.18
CA PRO A 230 -13.60 -8.55 6.82
C PRO A 230 -14.30 -8.15 5.52
N TYR A 231 -14.52 -9.15 4.62
CA TYR A 231 -15.13 -8.92 3.31
C TYR A 231 -16.66 -8.78 3.42
N MET A 232 -17.10 -7.85 4.26
CA MET A 232 -18.54 -7.58 4.52
C MET A 232 -18.95 -6.31 3.79
N ALA A 233 -19.74 -6.47 2.74
CA ALA A 233 -20.31 -5.36 2.01
C ALA A 233 -21.78 -5.12 2.42
N PRO A 234 -22.25 -3.87 2.54
CA PRO A 234 -23.65 -3.58 2.75
C PRO A 234 -24.49 -3.92 1.51
N ALA A 235 -25.81 -4.05 1.68
CA ALA A 235 -26.69 -4.13 0.53
C ALA A 235 -26.69 -2.80 -0.26
N PRO A 236 -26.73 -2.84 -1.63
CA PRO A 236 -26.84 -4.00 -2.49
C PRO A 236 -25.49 -4.67 -2.85
N TYR A 237 -24.35 -4.13 -2.44
CA TYR A 237 -23.02 -4.50 -2.93
C TYR A 237 -22.63 -5.95 -2.62
N HIS A 238 -23.11 -6.54 -1.52
CA HIS A 238 -22.75 -7.89 -1.05
C HIS A 238 -23.00 -9.01 -2.07
N ASN A 239 -23.93 -8.82 -3.00
CA ASN A 239 -24.35 -9.82 -4.00
C ASN A 239 -24.50 -9.25 -5.42
N MET A 240 -23.83 -8.12 -5.73
CA MET A 240 -23.86 -7.54 -7.08
C MET A 240 -23.18 -8.40 -8.12
N TYR A 241 -22.24 -9.24 -7.72
CA TYR A 241 -21.43 -10.07 -8.60
C TYR A 241 -21.55 -11.54 -8.23
N SER A 242 -21.64 -12.38 -9.25
CA SER A 242 -21.81 -13.83 -9.16
C SER A 242 -20.59 -14.57 -9.71
N ALA A 243 -20.53 -15.88 -9.49
CA ALA A 243 -19.40 -16.72 -9.89
C ALA A 243 -19.06 -16.66 -11.39
N ASN A 244 -20.02 -16.36 -12.26
CA ASN A 244 -19.79 -16.20 -13.70
C ASN A 244 -19.06 -14.90 -14.08
N GLU A 245 -18.95 -13.97 -13.13
CA GLU A 245 -18.32 -12.66 -13.30
C GLU A 245 -16.95 -12.57 -12.64
N PHE A 246 -16.55 -13.60 -11.89
CA PHE A 246 -15.25 -13.67 -11.24
C PHE A 246 -14.16 -14.02 -12.25
N TYR A 247 -12.96 -13.50 -12.04
CA TYR A 247 -11.81 -13.99 -12.77
C TYR A 247 -11.60 -15.50 -12.52
N PRO A 248 -11.23 -16.27 -13.56
CA PRO A 248 -10.68 -17.60 -13.36
C PRO A 248 -9.52 -17.53 -12.36
N VAL A 249 -9.41 -18.52 -11.52
CA VAL A 249 -8.28 -18.58 -10.58
C VAL A 249 -6.98 -18.84 -11.33
N HIS A 250 -5.95 -18.07 -11.06
CA HIS A 250 -4.60 -18.24 -11.59
C HIS A 250 -3.81 -19.17 -10.68
N ARG A 251 -3.90 -20.46 -10.91
CA ARG A 251 -3.13 -21.48 -10.19
C ARG A 251 -2.99 -22.74 -11.03
N ASN A 252 -1.85 -23.42 -10.85
CA ASN A 252 -1.53 -24.65 -11.56
C ASN A 252 -1.16 -25.75 -10.55
N ASP A 253 -1.56 -27.00 -10.80
CA ASP A 253 -1.21 -28.13 -9.93
C ASP A 253 0.30 -28.40 -9.88
N THR A 254 1.06 -27.98 -10.89
CA THR A 254 2.53 -28.07 -10.87
C THR A 254 3.16 -27.24 -9.74
N GLU A 255 2.54 -26.14 -9.33
CA GLU A 255 3.01 -25.29 -8.21
C GLU A 255 2.95 -26.06 -6.87
N ARG A 256 1.98 -26.95 -6.69
CA ARG A 256 1.88 -27.81 -5.49
C ARG A 256 3.01 -28.82 -5.40
N ASN A 257 3.61 -29.16 -6.54
CA ASN A 257 4.76 -30.03 -6.63
C ASN A 257 6.08 -29.25 -6.55
N ASN A 258 6.00 -27.90 -6.49
CA ASN A 258 7.16 -27.06 -6.27
C ASN A 258 7.76 -27.39 -4.90
N ASP A 259 9.03 -27.76 -4.89
CA ASP A 259 9.74 -28.16 -3.70
C ASP A 259 10.50 -26.99 -3.02
N HIS A 260 10.26 -25.73 -3.48
CA HIS A 260 10.86 -24.56 -2.84
C HIS A 260 10.32 -24.40 -1.42
N PRO A 261 11.18 -24.54 -0.38
CA PRO A 261 10.71 -24.68 1.01
C PRO A 261 9.88 -23.51 1.51
N VAL A 262 10.27 -22.26 1.16
CA VAL A 262 9.55 -21.06 1.61
C VAL A 262 8.18 -20.98 0.94
N TYR A 263 8.12 -21.16 -0.38
CA TYR A 263 6.86 -21.13 -1.11
C TYR A 263 5.88 -22.19 -0.59
N LYS A 264 6.39 -23.42 -0.38
CA LYS A 264 5.60 -24.50 0.20
C LYS A 264 5.07 -24.15 1.59
N ALA A 265 5.90 -23.54 2.45
CA ALA A 265 5.47 -23.13 3.78
C ALA A 265 4.36 -22.07 3.75
N PHE A 266 4.38 -21.17 2.77
CA PHE A 266 3.29 -20.20 2.56
C PHE A 266 2.01 -20.87 2.04
N MET A 267 2.09 -21.86 1.14
CA MET A 267 0.92 -22.65 0.73
C MET A 267 0.32 -23.47 1.89
N GLU A 268 1.17 -23.88 2.84
CA GLU A 268 0.77 -24.68 4.00
C GLU A 268 0.22 -23.88 5.18
N ASN A 269 0.32 -22.56 5.15
CA ASN A 269 -0.25 -21.73 6.21
C ASN A 269 -1.78 -21.82 6.23
N SER A 270 -2.40 -21.52 7.36
CA SER A 270 -3.83 -21.69 7.60
C SER A 270 -4.70 -20.87 6.63
N ILE A 271 -4.25 -19.67 6.27
CA ILE A 271 -4.97 -18.75 5.38
C ILE A 271 -4.95 -19.27 3.95
N SER A 272 -3.77 -19.62 3.43
CA SER A 272 -3.61 -20.17 2.07
C SER A 272 -4.37 -21.47 1.89
N LYS A 273 -4.33 -22.38 2.87
CA LYS A 273 -5.16 -23.59 2.88
C LYS A 273 -6.65 -23.30 2.82
N THR A 274 -7.09 -22.21 3.41
CA THR A 274 -8.49 -21.80 3.37
C THR A 274 -8.87 -21.27 1.99
N PHE A 275 -8.08 -20.34 1.45
CA PHE A 275 -8.32 -19.73 0.12
C PHE A 275 -8.08 -20.70 -1.05
N SER A 276 -7.34 -21.79 -0.87
CA SER A 276 -7.17 -22.82 -1.90
C SER A 276 -8.45 -23.58 -2.24
N LYS A 277 -9.54 -23.40 -1.47
CA LYS A 277 -10.86 -23.99 -1.71
C LYS A 277 -11.70 -23.05 -2.58
N ASP A 278 -12.21 -23.53 -3.71
CA ASP A 278 -13.03 -22.74 -4.63
C ASP A 278 -14.29 -22.18 -3.97
N GLU A 279 -14.92 -22.94 -3.07
CA GLU A 279 -16.09 -22.49 -2.32
C GLU A 279 -15.78 -21.22 -1.50
N VAL A 280 -14.64 -21.19 -0.81
CA VAL A 280 -14.22 -20.04 -0.01
C VAL A 280 -13.93 -18.85 -0.91
N ARG A 281 -13.14 -19.06 -1.96
CA ARG A 281 -12.79 -18.03 -2.94
C ARG A 281 -14.04 -17.40 -3.54
N ASN A 282 -14.98 -18.20 -4.04
CA ASN A 282 -16.20 -17.72 -4.68
C ASN A 282 -17.09 -16.94 -3.69
N THR A 283 -17.13 -17.35 -2.43
CA THR A 283 -17.88 -16.63 -1.39
C THR A 283 -17.24 -15.27 -1.10
N VAL A 284 -15.92 -15.22 -0.99
CA VAL A 284 -15.17 -13.99 -0.68
C VAL A 284 -15.20 -13.00 -1.84
N LEU A 285 -15.07 -13.46 -3.09
CA LEU A 285 -15.03 -12.59 -4.26
C LEU A 285 -16.32 -11.78 -4.45
N SER A 286 -17.48 -12.32 -4.10
CA SER A 286 -18.72 -11.54 -4.11
C SER A 286 -18.63 -10.30 -3.22
N GLY A 287 -18.20 -10.47 -1.97
CA GLY A 287 -18.00 -9.37 -1.04
C GLY A 287 -16.86 -8.43 -1.48
N TYR A 288 -15.72 -8.97 -1.91
CA TYR A 288 -14.55 -8.21 -2.34
C TYR A 288 -14.86 -7.27 -3.53
N MET A 289 -15.48 -7.79 -4.59
CA MET A 289 -15.89 -7.00 -5.75
C MET A 289 -16.96 -5.96 -5.38
N GLY A 290 -17.89 -6.32 -4.50
CA GLY A 290 -18.89 -5.40 -3.98
C GLY A 290 -18.27 -4.24 -3.19
N LEU A 291 -17.27 -4.50 -2.36
CA LEU A 291 -16.55 -3.47 -1.62
C LEU A 291 -15.77 -2.53 -2.54
N ILE A 292 -15.18 -3.03 -3.62
CA ILE A 292 -14.51 -2.20 -4.64
C ILE A 292 -15.54 -1.30 -5.33
N LYS A 293 -16.70 -1.84 -5.71
CA LYS A 293 -17.79 -1.05 -6.29
C LYS A 293 -18.29 0.03 -5.34
N GLN A 294 -18.41 -0.27 -4.06
CA GLN A 294 -18.79 0.68 -3.03
C GLN A 294 -17.77 1.84 -2.90
N ILE A 295 -16.47 1.53 -2.97
CA ILE A 295 -15.41 2.56 -2.98
C ILE A 295 -15.57 3.44 -4.22
N ASP A 296 -15.75 2.85 -5.39
CA ASP A 296 -15.95 3.61 -6.64
C ASP A 296 -17.11 4.59 -6.54
N ASP A 297 -18.27 4.16 -6.00
CA ASP A 297 -19.45 5.00 -5.85
C ASP A 297 -19.21 6.13 -4.84
N ASN A 298 -18.50 5.88 -3.76
CA ASN A 298 -18.12 6.89 -2.78
C ASN A 298 -17.08 7.89 -3.35
N LEU A 299 -16.16 7.42 -4.18
CA LEU A 299 -15.27 8.31 -4.94
C LEU A 299 -16.05 9.20 -5.92
N GLY A 300 -17.11 8.68 -6.53
CA GLY A 300 -18.01 9.49 -7.35
C GLY A 300 -18.64 10.65 -6.57
N ARG A 301 -19.07 10.41 -5.32
CA ARG A 301 -19.57 11.46 -4.42
C ARG A 301 -18.47 12.49 -4.10
N LEU A 302 -17.27 12.04 -3.79
CA LEU A 302 -16.14 12.90 -3.46
C LEU A 302 -15.71 13.75 -4.68
N PHE A 303 -15.60 13.15 -5.86
CA PHE A 303 -15.23 13.88 -7.08
C PHE A 303 -16.29 14.91 -7.46
N LYS A 304 -17.57 14.57 -7.34
CA LYS A 304 -18.65 15.54 -7.54
C LYS A 304 -18.57 16.70 -6.53
N PHE A 305 -18.28 16.43 -5.27
CA PHE A 305 -18.07 17.46 -4.25
C PHE A 305 -16.90 18.39 -4.64
N LEU A 306 -15.78 17.84 -5.09
CA LEU A 306 -14.64 18.66 -5.57
C LEU A 306 -15.00 19.51 -6.79
N GLU A 307 -15.77 18.96 -7.72
CA GLU A 307 -16.26 19.71 -8.91
C GLU A 307 -17.20 20.85 -8.50
N ASP A 308 -18.20 20.56 -7.65
CA ASP A 308 -19.19 21.54 -7.19
C ASP A 308 -18.54 22.68 -6.36
N ALA A 309 -17.46 22.38 -5.64
CA ALA A 309 -16.68 23.35 -4.86
C ALA A 309 -15.59 24.09 -5.68
N GLY A 310 -15.37 23.72 -6.93
CA GLY A 310 -14.32 24.30 -7.78
C GLY A 310 -12.91 23.80 -7.48
N HIS A 311 -12.75 22.77 -6.63
CA HIS A 311 -11.45 22.24 -6.23
C HIS A 311 -10.88 21.18 -7.20
N MET A 312 -11.66 20.72 -8.17
CA MET A 312 -11.17 19.75 -9.15
C MET A 312 -10.09 20.34 -10.07
N GLU A 313 -10.09 21.67 -10.26
CA GLU A 313 -9.17 22.38 -11.16
C GLU A 313 -7.85 22.79 -10.48
N ASP A 314 -7.74 22.65 -9.16
CA ASP A 314 -6.55 23.03 -8.39
C ASP A 314 -6.00 21.89 -7.51
N THR A 315 -6.62 20.72 -7.56
CA THR A 315 -6.24 19.58 -6.73
C THR A 315 -5.63 18.44 -7.55
N MET A 316 -4.37 18.10 -7.30
CA MET A 316 -3.80 16.84 -7.77
C MET A 316 -4.44 15.67 -7.04
N ILE A 317 -4.84 14.62 -7.77
CA ILE A 317 -5.44 13.41 -7.19
C ILE A 317 -4.61 12.19 -7.56
N VAL A 318 -4.19 11.43 -6.55
CA VAL A 318 -3.52 10.14 -6.70
C VAL A 318 -4.42 9.05 -6.13
N PHE A 319 -4.69 8.01 -6.93
CA PHE A 319 -5.42 6.81 -6.50
C PHE A 319 -4.51 5.58 -6.63
N THR A 320 -4.40 4.79 -5.54
CA THR A 320 -3.56 3.59 -5.48
C THR A 320 -4.04 2.58 -4.42
N SER A 321 -3.26 1.51 -4.23
CA SER A 321 -3.36 0.54 -3.13
C SER A 321 -2.02 0.40 -2.42
N ASP A 322 -2.03 -0.10 -1.19
CA ASP A 322 -0.80 -0.42 -0.46
C ASP A 322 -0.18 -1.77 -0.87
N HIS A 323 -0.95 -2.72 -1.34
CA HIS A 323 -0.57 -4.01 -1.96
C HIS A 323 -1.81 -4.66 -2.57
N GLY A 324 -1.63 -5.76 -3.30
CA GLY A 324 -2.73 -6.55 -3.83
C GLY A 324 -3.19 -7.66 -2.89
N ASP A 325 -3.81 -8.70 -3.48
CA ASP A 325 -4.36 -9.87 -2.77
C ASP A 325 -4.30 -11.10 -3.69
N TYR A 326 -3.97 -12.25 -3.17
CA TYR A 326 -3.95 -13.49 -3.95
C TYR A 326 -5.37 -14.03 -4.25
N GLN A 327 -6.29 -13.91 -3.34
CA GLN A 327 -7.67 -14.43 -3.50
C GLN A 327 -7.72 -15.89 -3.99
N GLY A 328 -6.74 -16.71 -3.57
CA GLY A 328 -6.62 -18.12 -3.98
C GLY A 328 -5.76 -18.38 -5.22
N ASP A 329 -5.28 -17.36 -5.89
CA ASP A 329 -4.29 -17.49 -6.96
C ASP A 329 -2.99 -18.07 -6.39
N HIS A 330 -2.25 -18.84 -7.19
CA HIS A 330 -1.01 -19.50 -6.78
C HIS A 330 -1.13 -20.39 -5.53
N TRP A 331 -2.33 -20.87 -5.22
CA TRP A 331 -2.65 -21.61 -3.99
C TRP A 331 -2.41 -20.81 -2.70
N LEU A 332 -2.40 -19.47 -2.80
CA LEU A 332 -2.12 -18.55 -1.71
C LEU A 332 -3.38 -17.76 -1.32
N GLY A 333 -3.42 -17.29 -0.09
CA GLY A 333 -4.44 -16.37 0.42
C GLY A 333 -3.80 -15.08 0.90
N GLU A 334 -4.57 -14.00 0.90
CA GLU A 334 -4.09 -12.65 1.24
C GLU A 334 -2.91 -12.19 0.38
N LYS A 335 -1.73 -12.00 0.96
CA LYS A 335 -0.56 -11.31 0.41
C LYS A 335 0.73 -11.98 0.89
N GLU A 336 1.86 -11.28 0.90
CA GLU A 336 3.11 -11.66 1.57
C GLU A 336 4.16 -12.37 0.71
N LEU A 337 3.87 -12.72 -0.55
CA LEU A 337 4.87 -13.09 -1.54
C LEU A 337 4.85 -12.12 -2.73
N PHE A 338 5.66 -12.39 -3.78
CA PHE A 338 6.02 -11.37 -4.77
C PHE A 338 5.40 -11.57 -6.16
N HIS A 339 4.35 -12.40 -6.30
CA HIS A 339 3.62 -12.50 -7.56
C HIS A 339 2.92 -11.17 -7.88
N GLU A 340 2.64 -10.93 -9.16
CA GLU A 340 2.02 -9.67 -9.62
C GLU A 340 0.71 -9.36 -8.87
N GLN A 341 -0.04 -10.38 -8.44
CA GLN A 341 -1.28 -10.23 -7.67
C GLN A 341 -1.08 -9.53 -6.31
N SER A 342 0.11 -9.61 -5.75
CA SER A 342 0.42 -9.07 -4.42
C SER A 342 1.23 -7.77 -4.46
N VAL A 343 2.23 -7.66 -5.34
CA VAL A 343 3.17 -6.52 -5.35
C VAL A 343 2.85 -5.45 -6.37
N ARG A 344 2.05 -5.75 -7.41
CA ARG A 344 1.61 -4.78 -8.40
C ARG A 344 0.30 -4.15 -7.94
N VAL A 345 0.22 -2.83 -8.03
CA VAL A 345 -0.93 -2.03 -7.56
C VAL A 345 -1.46 -1.12 -8.67
N PRO A 346 -2.73 -0.72 -8.61
CA PRO A 346 -3.21 0.34 -9.49
C PRO A 346 -2.52 1.66 -9.10
N MET A 347 -2.23 2.50 -10.09
CA MET A 347 -1.73 3.85 -9.87
C MET A 347 -2.29 4.77 -10.94
N ILE A 348 -3.10 5.73 -10.53
CA ILE A 348 -3.69 6.74 -11.39
C ILE A 348 -3.36 8.10 -10.80
N ILE A 349 -2.80 9.00 -11.60
CA ILE A 349 -2.43 10.35 -11.17
C ILE A 349 -3.12 11.37 -12.08
N TYR A 350 -3.95 12.20 -11.50
CA TYR A 350 -4.55 13.37 -12.12
C TYR A 350 -3.80 14.63 -11.64
N ASP A 351 -3.18 15.33 -12.56
CA ASP A 351 -2.63 16.67 -12.36
C ASP A 351 -3.58 17.67 -13.05
N PRO A 352 -4.14 18.66 -12.34
CA PRO A 352 -5.06 19.62 -12.92
C PRO A 352 -4.37 20.60 -13.88
N SER A 353 -3.04 20.76 -13.78
CA SER A 353 -2.30 21.76 -14.54
C SER A 353 -2.35 21.52 -16.06
N GLU A 354 -2.27 22.59 -16.84
CA GLU A 354 -2.21 22.52 -18.31
C GLU A 354 -0.98 21.75 -18.83
N HIS A 355 0.09 21.67 -18.04
CA HIS A 355 1.29 20.93 -18.39
C HIS A 355 1.04 19.43 -18.55
N ALA A 356 0.02 18.88 -17.87
CA ALA A 356 -0.38 17.48 -17.97
C ALA A 356 -1.33 17.19 -19.14
N ASN A 357 -1.77 18.19 -19.93
CA ASN A 357 -2.78 17.99 -20.99
C ASN A 357 -2.35 16.97 -22.06
N LYS A 358 -1.04 16.81 -22.31
CA LYS A 358 -0.52 15.86 -23.30
C LYS A 358 -0.66 14.40 -22.88
N THR A 359 -0.76 14.14 -21.59
CA THR A 359 -0.76 12.79 -21.01
C THR A 359 -2.13 12.39 -20.45
N ARG A 360 -3.13 13.26 -20.48
CA ARG A 360 -4.48 12.95 -20.02
C ARG A 360 -5.05 11.75 -20.78
N GLY A 361 -5.56 10.78 -20.03
CA GLY A 361 -6.14 9.55 -20.56
C GLY A 361 -5.13 8.57 -21.18
N THR A 362 -3.83 8.79 -20.97
CA THR A 362 -2.79 7.87 -21.45
C THR A 362 -2.49 6.76 -20.46
N LYS A 363 -1.95 5.67 -20.99
CA LYS A 363 -1.42 4.54 -20.23
C LYS A 363 0.11 4.57 -20.29
N GLU A 364 0.73 4.63 -19.13
CA GLU A 364 2.18 4.65 -18.99
C GLU A 364 2.70 3.28 -18.55
N LYS A 365 3.67 2.74 -19.31
CA LYS A 365 4.23 1.39 -19.10
C LYS A 365 5.52 1.35 -18.31
N ARG A 366 6.16 2.51 -18.10
CA ARG A 366 7.40 2.58 -17.32
C ARG A 366 7.18 2.03 -15.92
N PHE A 367 8.21 1.39 -15.40
CA PHE A 367 8.22 0.98 -14.01
C PHE A 367 8.18 2.19 -13.08
N ILE A 368 7.22 2.16 -12.16
CA ILE A 368 7.17 3.09 -11.05
C ILE A 368 7.03 2.30 -9.73
N GLU A 369 7.45 2.93 -8.67
CA GLU A 369 7.43 2.34 -7.33
C GLU A 369 6.70 3.25 -6.34
N ALA A 370 6.18 2.69 -5.26
CA ALA A 370 5.51 3.44 -4.20
C ALA A 370 6.35 4.62 -3.66
N ILE A 371 7.66 4.43 -3.58
CA ILE A 371 8.62 5.44 -3.13
C ILE A 371 8.74 6.66 -4.06
N ASP A 372 8.21 6.57 -5.28
CA ASP A 372 8.23 7.67 -6.24
C ASP A 372 7.17 8.75 -5.91
N LEU A 373 6.17 8.43 -5.06
CA LEU A 373 5.10 9.39 -4.77
C LEU A 373 5.56 10.56 -3.89
N LEU A 374 6.37 10.32 -2.86
CA LEU A 374 6.83 11.44 -2.02
C LEU A 374 7.62 12.48 -2.83
N PRO A 375 8.66 12.13 -3.62
CA PRO A 375 9.31 13.14 -4.46
C PRO A 375 8.38 13.76 -5.50
N THR A 376 7.34 13.04 -5.97
CA THR A 376 6.32 13.59 -6.87
C THR A 376 5.47 14.67 -6.19
N PHE A 377 5.01 14.43 -4.96
CA PHE A 377 4.26 15.42 -4.20
C PHE A 377 5.08 16.68 -3.91
N LEU A 378 6.35 16.51 -3.55
CA LEU A 378 7.25 17.64 -3.31
C LEU A 378 7.49 18.46 -4.58
N ASP A 379 7.69 17.79 -5.71
CA ASP A 379 7.89 18.46 -7.01
C ASP A 379 6.62 19.19 -7.46
N ALA A 380 5.43 18.58 -7.26
CA ALA A 380 4.14 19.20 -7.60
C ALA A 380 3.86 20.50 -6.83
N VAL A 381 4.38 20.65 -5.63
CA VAL A 381 4.21 21.84 -4.78
C VAL A 381 5.48 22.70 -4.73
N GLU A 382 6.43 22.46 -5.61
CA GLU A 382 7.71 23.18 -5.70
C GLU A 382 8.50 23.19 -4.37
N SER A 383 8.32 22.16 -3.56
CA SER A 383 9.02 22.00 -2.28
C SER A 383 10.42 21.39 -2.49
N PRO A 384 11.42 21.77 -1.68
CA PRO A 384 12.75 21.18 -1.79
C PRO A 384 12.75 19.65 -1.62
N VAL A 385 13.37 18.94 -2.57
CA VAL A 385 13.51 17.48 -2.54
C VAL A 385 14.83 17.09 -1.88
N SER A 386 14.78 16.34 -0.79
CA SER A 386 15.96 15.83 -0.07
C SER A 386 16.61 14.65 -0.81
N LYS A 387 17.29 14.91 -1.91
CA LYS A 387 17.90 13.90 -2.80
C LYS A 387 18.85 12.92 -2.09
N HIS A 388 19.46 13.32 -0.98
CA HIS A 388 20.34 12.47 -0.17
C HIS A 388 19.58 11.46 0.72
N ARG A 389 18.28 11.63 0.87
CA ARG A 389 17.39 10.75 1.67
C ARG A 389 16.45 9.92 0.81
N LEU A 390 15.76 10.56 -0.15
CA LEU A 390 14.72 9.93 -0.95
C LEU A 390 15.31 8.97 -1.98
N GLU A 391 14.73 7.78 -2.09
CA GLU A 391 15.19 6.71 -2.98
C GLU A 391 14.32 6.58 -4.25
N GLY A 392 13.17 7.24 -4.27
CA GLY A 392 12.28 7.35 -5.42
C GLY A 392 12.61 8.51 -6.34
N ASN A 393 11.97 8.54 -7.52
CA ASN A 393 12.08 9.61 -8.51
C ASN A 393 10.72 10.29 -8.67
N SER A 394 10.71 11.62 -8.89
CA SER A 394 9.47 12.34 -9.22
C SER A 394 8.86 11.82 -10.52
N LEU A 395 7.54 11.60 -10.51
CA LEU A 395 6.74 11.23 -11.68
C LEU A 395 6.30 12.47 -12.48
N MET A 396 6.52 13.70 -11.97
CA MET A 396 6.08 14.93 -12.62
C MET A 396 6.60 15.09 -14.05
N PRO A 397 7.87 14.76 -14.39
CA PRO A 397 8.33 14.80 -15.78
C PRO A 397 7.49 13.89 -16.69
N VAL A 398 7.20 12.66 -16.25
CA VAL A 398 6.37 11.70 -17.01
C VAL A 398 4.94 12.21 -17.16
N ILE A 399 4.34 12.75 -16.10
CA ILE A 399 3.01 13.34 -16.09
C ILE A 399 2.92 14.53 -17.06
N LYS A 400 3.97 15.33 -17.16
CA LYS A 400 4.06 16.44 -18.11
C LYS A 400 4.38 16.01 -19.55
N GLY A 401 4.54 14.70 -19.80
CA GLY A 401 4.84 14.14 -21.13
C GLY A 401 6.29 14.32 -21.56
N GLU A 402 7.19 14.46 -20.62
CA GLU A 402 8.62 14.44 -20.84
C GLU A 402 9.14 12.99 -20.88
N ASP A 403 10.28 12.80 -21.52
CA ASP A 403 10.99 11.52 -21.55
C ASP A 403 12.28 11.60 -20.73
N PRO A 404 12.21 11.36 -19.40
CA PRO A 404 13.37 11.48 -18.55
C PRO A 404 14.43 10.44 -18.92
N LYS A 405 15.65 10.92 -19.17
CA LYS A 405 16.80 10.05 -19.42
C LYS A 405 17.14 9.23 -18.18
N ASN A 406 17.57 7.99 -18.37
CA ASN A 406 17.96 7.07 -17.30
C ASN A 406 16.82 6.73 -16.33
N TRP A 407 15.60 6.53 -16.85
CA TRP A 407 14.50 5.97 -16.03
C TRP A 407 14.86 4.55 -15.58
N LYS A 408 14.29 4.13 -14.45
CA LYS A 408 14.51 2.78 -13.91
C LYS A 408 14.02 1.69 -14.89
N ASP A 409 14.75 0.64 -15.02
CA ASP A 409 14.48 -0.55 -15.83
C ASP A 409 14.13 -1.79 -14.98
N PHE A 410 14.05 -1.62 -13.67
CA PHE A 410 13.65 -2.64 -12.72
C PHE A 410 12.87 -2.06 -11.53
N VAL A 411 12.18 -2.92 -10.80
CA VAL A 411 11.52 -2.63 -9.53
C VAL A 411 11.98 -3.60 -8.45
N PHE A 412 11.86 -3.16 -7.19
CA PHE A 412 12.35 -3.85 -6.03
C PHE A 412 11.26 -3.98 -4.96
N SER A 413 11.14 -5.15 -4.34
CA SER A 413 10.27 -5.37 -3.19
C SER A 413 10.93 -6.31 -2.20
N GLU A 414 10.57 -6.21 -0.93
CA GLU A 414 11.16 -7.00 0.14
C GLU A 414 10.15 -7.36 1.23
N ILE A 415 10.40 -8.45 1.93
CA ILE A 415 9.59 -8.89 3.06
C ILE A 415 10.44 -9.45 4.20
N ASP A 416 10.07 -9.07 5.41
CA ASP A 416 10.46 -9.72 6.65
C ASP A 416 9.28 -10.58 7.12
N TYR A 417 9.29 -11.90 6.81
CA TYR A 417 8.20 -12.82 7.19
C TYR A 417 8.41 -13.48 8.55
N SER A 418 9.17 -12.82 9.43
CA SER A 418 9.44 -13.32 10.80
C SER A 418 8.19 -13.50 11.66
N PHE A 419 7.14 -12.73 11.39
CA PHE A 419 5.84 -12.81 12.08
C PHE A 419 4.86 -13.80 11.43
N ASN A 420 5.16 -14.28 10.20
CA ASN A 420 4.30 -15.20 9.49
C ASN A 420 4.41 -16.65 10.01
N GLU A 421 3.33 -17.43 9.87
CA GLU A 421 3.27 -18.85 10.21
C GLU A 421 4.34 -19.66 9.44
N ALA A 422 4.67 -19.28 8.20
CA ALA A 422 5.69 -19.92 7.36
C ALA A 422 7.05 -19.98 8.05
N ARG A 423 7.46 -18.93 8.80
CA ARG A 423 8.70 -18.96 9.58
C ARG A 423 8.72 -20.12 10.59
N LYS A 424 7.60 -20.39 11.24
CA LYS A 424 7.48 -21.48 12.23
C LYS A 424 7.51 -22.85 11.55
N ILE A 425 6.81 -22.98 10.41
CA ILE A 425 6.82 -24.20 9.59
C ILE A 425 8.25 -24.54 9.16
N LEU A 426 9.02 -23.52 8.78
CA LEU A 426 10.43 -23.67 8.36
C LEU A 426 11.43 -23.76 9.52
N ASN A 427 10.96 -23.60 10.76
CA ASN A 427 11.82 -23.59 11.97
C ASN A 427 12.98 -22.56 11.88
N LEU A 428 12.70 -21.35 11.36
CA LEU A 428 13.70 -20.29 11.19
C LEU A 428 13.80 -19.38 12.42
N GLY A 429 14.99 -18.85 12.66
CA GLY A 429 15.20 -17.70 13.53
C GLY A 429 14.50 -16.44 12.96
N ALA A 430 14.13 -15.48 13.83
CA ALA A 430 13.45 -14.26 13.38
C ALA A 430 14.27 -13.47 12.35
N SER A 431 15.58 -13.40 12.51
CA SER A 431 16.48 -12.68 11.59
C SER A 431 16.73 -13.40 10.26
N ASP A 432 16.24 -14.63 10.11
CA ASP A 432 16.49 -15.46 8.92
C ASP A 432 15.29 -15.51 7.96
N ALA A 433 14.12 -15.05 8.42
CA ALA A 433 12.89 -15.04 7.65
C ALA A 433 12.77 -13.79 6.76
N ARG A 434 13.64 -13.66 5.74
CA ARG A 434 13.70 -12.50 4.85
C ARG A 434 13.80 -12.92 3.40
N ALA A 435 13.10 -12.16 2.54
CA ALA A 435 13.18 -12.33 1.10
C ALA A 435 13.20 -10.98 0.38
N PHE A 436 13.84 -10.96 -0.79
CA PHE A 436 14.04 -9.78 -1.61
C PHE A 436 13.74 -10.11 -3.07
N MET A 437 12.95 -9.30 -3.73
CA MET A 437 12.57 -9.46 -5.12
C MET A 437 13.15 -8.33 -5.96
N ILE A 438 13.68 -8.68 -7.13
CA ILE A 438 13.97 -7.74 -8.20
C ILE A 438 13.33 -8.23 -9.48
N ARG A 439 12.72 -7.31 -10.24
CA ARG A 439 11.97 -7.62 -11.46
C ARG A 439 12.28 -6.57 -12.52
N ASN A 440 12.65 -7.03 -13.72
CA ASN A 440 12.71 -6.21 -14.94
C ASN A 440 11.59 -6.63 -15.93
N ASN A 441 11.62 -6.21 -17.18
CA ASN A 441 10.57 -6.52 -18.15
C ASN A 441 10.48 -8.01 -18.52
N GLU A 442 11.56 -8.77 -18.38
CA GLU A 442 11.64 -10.16 -18.84
C GLU A 442 11.74 -11.14 -17.67
N TRP A 443 12.35 -10.75 -16.56
CA TRP A 443 12.70 -11.65 -15.47
C TRP A 443 12.27 -11.13 -14.12
N LYS A 444 11.84 -12.04 -13.23
CA LYS A 444 11.66 -11.82 -11.81
C LYS A 444 12.56 -12.79 -11.04
N TYR A 445 13.38 -12.24 -10.15
CA TYR A 445 14.29 -12.99 -9.29
C TYR A 445 13.94 -12.73 -7.83
N ILE A 446 13.83 -13.79 -7.04
CA ILE A 446 13.53 -13.70 -5.61
C ILE A 446 14.66 -14.41 -4.84
N TYR A 447 15.34 -13.63 -4.02
CA TYR A 447 16.34 -14.14 -3.08
C TYR A 447 15.68 -14.44 -1.74
N TYR A 448 15.85 -15.65 -1.24
CA TYR A 448 15.42 -16.05 0.11
C TYR A 448 16.65 -16.33 0.97
N LYS A 449 16.75 -15.66 2.13
CA LYS A 449 17.90 -15.88 3.04
C LYS A 449 17.96 -17.34 3.50
N GLY A 450 19.05 -18.02 3.15
CA GLY A 450 19.29 -19.42 3.54
C GLY A 450 18.64 -20.48 2.64
N PHE A 451 18.01 -20.08 1.52
CA PHE A 451 17.41 -21.00 0.56
C PHE A 451 17.86 -20.69 -0.87
N GLU A 452 17.64 -21.64 -1.78
CA GLU A 452 17.80 -21.40 -3.21
C GLU A 452 16.85 -20.28 -3.67
N PRO A 453 17.24 -19.50 -4.67
CA PRO A 453 16.37 -18.45 -5.20
C PRO A 453 15.26 -19.02 -6.07
N GLN A 454 14.22 -18.20 -6.33
CA GLN A 454 13.28 -18.42 -7.43
C GLN A 454 13.62 -17.50 -8.59
N LEU A 455 13.32 -17.95 -9.81
CA LEU A 455 13.47 -17.18 -11.05
C LEU A 455 12.29 -17.47 -11.97
N PHE A 456 11.65 -16.42 -12.50
CA PHE A 456 10.53 -16.53 -13.43
C PHE A 456 10.82 -15.79 -14.74
N ASP A 457 10.51 -16.42 -15.86
CA ASP A 457 10.56 -15.84 -17.22
C ASP A 457 9.22 -15.18 -17.54
N LEU A 458 9.07 -13.90 -17.24
CA LEU A 458 7.80 -13.16 -17.38
C LEU A 458 7.38 -12.98 -18.84
N LYS A 459 8.27 -13.18 -19.79
CA LYS A 459 7.98 -13.09 -21.22
C LYS A 459 7.28 -14.34 -21.74
N ASN A 460 7.71 -15.52 -21.29
CA ASN A 460 7.19 -16.81 -21.73
C ASN A 460 6.23 -17.44 -20.71
N ASP A 461 6.30 -17.02 -19.44
CA ASP A 461 5.47 -17.44 -18.33
C ASP A 461 5.01 -16.22 -17.51
N PRO A 462 4.13 -15.37 -18.07
CA PRO A 462 3.65 -14.15 -17.40
C PRO A 462 2.82 -14.46 -16.16
N ASP A 463 2.33 -15.69 -16.02
CA ASP A 463 1.58 -16.17 -14.86
C ASP A 463 2.48 -16.75 -13.75
N GLU A 464 3.81 -16.76 -13.92
CA GLU A 464 4.79 -17.16 -12.89
C GLU A 464 4.59 -18.60 -12.35
N PHE A 465 4.19 -19.55 -13.21
CA PHE A 465 3.95 -20.95 -12.81
C PHE A 465 5.22 -21.80 -12.77
N ASN A 466 6.26 -21.42 -13.52
CA ASN A 466 7.46 -22.21 -13.71
C ASN A 466 8.67 -21.58 -13.03
N ASP A 467 9.03 -22.09 -11.85
CA ASP A 467 10.21 -21.66 -11.13
C ASP A 467 11.49 -22.23 -11.77
N LEU A 468 12.30 -21.35 -12.37
CA LEU A 468 13.58 -21.64 -13.00
C LEU A 468 14.78 -21.44 -12.05
N GLY A 469 14.55 -21.22 -10.77
CA GLY A 469 15.56 -20.90 -9.77
C GLY A 469 16.67 -21.96 -9.66
N ARG A 470 16.39 -23.23 -9.96
CA ARG A 470 17.37 -24.33 -9.95
C ARG A 470 17.80 -24.80 -11.34
N SER A 471 17.29 -24.17 -12.40
CA SER A 471 17.64 -24.54 -13.78
C SER A 471 19.10 -24.23 -14.07
N LYS A 472 19.85 -25.23 -14.59
CA LYS A 472 21.25 -25.06 -15.01
C LYS A 472 21.35 -24.16 -16.23
N ASP A 473 20.40 -24.24 -17.14
CA ASP A 473 20.37 -23.46 -18.38
C ASP A 473 20.17 -21.97 -18.13
N HIS A 474 19.57 -21.60 -17.00
CA HIS A 474 19.31 -20.21 -16.60
C HIS A 474 20.30 -19.67 -15.55
N SER A 475 21.44 -20.36 -15.34
CA SER A 475 22.44 -19.96 -14.34
C SER A 475 23.02 -18.57 -14.58
N LYS A 476 23.24 -18.19 -15.85
CA LYS A 476 23.75 -16.88 -16.22
C LYS A 476 22.73 -15.77 -15.89
N ILE A 477 21.48 -15.94 -16.26
CA ILE A 477 20.41 -14.98 -15.95
C ILE A 477 20.22 -14.83 -14.44
N ARG A 478 20.25 -15.94 -13.70
CA ARG A 478 20.20 -15.91 -12.23
C ARG A 478 21.28 -15.05 -11.60
N GLU A 479 22.53 -15.17 -12.10
CA GLU A 479 23.65 -14.37 -11.59
C GLU A 479 23.49 -12.88 -11.98
N GLU A 480 23.10 -12.57 -13.21
CA GLU A 480 22.82 -11.20 -13.66
C GLU A 480 21.73 -10.53 -12.79
N MET A 481 20.63 -11.23 -12.52
CA MET A 481 19.55 -10.70 -11.67
C MET A 481 19.97 -10.55 -10.20
N LYS A 482 20.80 -11.45 -9.70
CA LYS A 482 21.38 -11.36 -8.36
C LYS A 482 22.33 -10.17 -8.23
N GLU A 483 23.17 -9.91 -9.24
CA GLU A 483 24.02 -8.72 -9.28
C GLU A 483 23.21 -7.45 -9.30
N LEU A 484 22.11 -7.42 -10.08
CA LEU A 484 21.17 -6.29 -10.11
C LEU A 484 20.54 -6.03 -8.74
N LEU A 485 20.11 -7.11 -8.05
CA LEU A 485 19.60 -7.03 -6.68
C LEU A 485 20.65 -6.48 -5.72
N LEU A 486 21.89 -6.99 -5.78
CA LEU A 486 22.97 -6.53 -4.93
C LEU A 486 23.27 -5.05 -5.16
N LYS A 487 23.33 -4.62 -6.42
CA LYS A 487 23.49 -3.21 -6.80
C LYS A 487 22.39 -2.36 -6.17
N ARG A 488 21.11 -2.74 -6.30
CA ARG A 488 19.98 -2.01 -5.70
C ARG A 488 20.12 -1.86 -4.19
N ILE A 489 20.58 -2.92 -3.50
CA ILE A 489 20.78 -2.89 -2.04
C ILE A 489 21.96 -1.98 -1.65
N ILE A 490 23.03 -1.96 -2.43
CA ILE A 490 24.22 -1.11 -2.18
C ILE A 490 23.92 0.37 -2.44
N ASP A 491 23.16 0.66 -3.49
CA ASP A 491 22.84 2.04 -3.93
C ASP A 491 21.82 2.76 -3.01
N ARG A 492 21.36 2.13 -1.93
CA ARG A 492 20.45 2.77 -0.98
C ARG A 492 21.05 4.00 -0.31
N LYS A 493 20.19 4.95 0.06
CA LYS A 493 20.60 6.19 0.73
C LYS A 493 20.85 5.98 2.23
N ASN A 494 22.11 5.86 2.61
CA ASN A 494 22.52 5.64 4.02
C ASN A 494 22.91 6.93 4.74
N ARG A 495 23.44 7.92 4.00
CA ARG A 495 23.89 9.18 4.56
C ARG A 495 22.73 10.19 4.62
N VAL A 496 21.80 9.95 5.56
CA VAL A 496 20.57 10.73 5.68
C VAL A 496 20.75 12.10 6.38
N ALA A 497 21.86 12.32 7.07
CA ALA A 497 22.13 13.55 7.83
C ALA A 497 23.06 14.55 7.11
N ALA A 498 23.58 14.21 5.92
CA ALA A 498 24.48 15.08 5.18
C ALA A 498 24.25 14.96 3.68
N THR A 499 24.16 16.11 3.00
CA THR A 499 24.04 16.18 1.54
C THR A 499 25.36 15.88 0.83
N ASP A 500 25.31 15.61 -0.47
CA ASP A 500 26.53 15.43 -1.27
C ASP A 500 27.30 16.73 -1.39
N GLU A 501 26.62 17.87 -1.44
CA GLU A 501 27.23 19.21 -1.44
C GLU A 501 27.98 19.48 -0.13
N PHE A 502 27.38 19.12 1.02
CA PHE A 502 28.06 19.22 2.31
C PHE A 502 29.34 18.39 2.32
N VAL A 503 29.28 17.12 1.96
CA VAL A 503 30.46 16.23 1.94
C VAL A 503 31.53 16.73 0.98
N THR A 504 31.13 17.29 -0.17
CA THR A 504 32.08 17.83 -1.15
C THR A 504 32.78 19.08 -0.64
N LYS A 505 32.06 19.96 0.07
CA LYS A 505 32.66 21.17 0.68
C LYS A 505 33.59 20.82 1.83
N GLU A 506 33.19 19.88 2.69
CA GLU A 506 33.99 19.49 3.86
C GLU A 506 35.29 18.75 3.49
N ARG A 507 35.46 18.35 2.24
CA ARG A 507 36.68 17.66 1.80
C ARG A 507 37.97 18.50 1.91
N ASP A 508 37.85 19.82 1.92
CA ASP A 508 38.99 20.74 2.06
C ASP A 508 39.22 21.26 3.50
N TYR A 509 38.30 20.89 4.41
CA TYR A 509 38.26 21.32 5.81
C TYR A 509 39.56 21.02 6.58
N THR A 510 40.19 19.86 6.35
CA THR A 510 41.42 19.47 7.05
C THR A 510 42.62 20.36 6.73
N LYS A 511 42.63 21.09 5.60
CA LYS A 511 43.70 22.04 5.24
C LYS A 511 43.54 23.34 5.99
N ASP A 512 42.31 23.81 6.17
CA ASP A 512 42.02 25.09 6.84
C ASP A 512 42.27 25.01 8.35
N ASP A 513 42.06 23.82 8.97
CA ASP A 513 42.30 23.58 10.39
C ASP A 513 43.77 23.19 10.72
N GLY A 514 44.65 23.13 9.73
CA GLY A 514 46.07 22.80 9.93
C GLY A 514 46.33 21.35 10.32
N ILE A 515 45.33 20.47 10.19
CA ILE A 515 45.46 19.01 10.47
C ILE A 515 45.89 18.31 9.18
N MET A 516 47.17 18.03 9.05
CA MET A 516 47.73 17.36 7.87
C MET A 516 48.32 16.01 8.28
N ILE A 517 47.44 14.99 8.37
CA ILE A 517 47.86 13.60 8.64
C ILE A 517 48.34 12.98 7.32
N GLY A 518 49.52 12.34 7.35
CA GLY A 518 50.09 11.65 6.18
C GLY A 518 50.86 12.55 5.22
N VAL A 519 51.10 13.82 5.56
CA VAL A 519 52.04 14.70 4.85
C VAL A 519 53.37 14.64 5.58
N TRP A 520 54.42 14.30 4.83
CA TRP A 520 55.80 14.21 5.31
C TRP A 520 56.56 15.51 5.08
#